data_9f3274963688162fed30abf86ab2e41b
#
_entry.id   9f3274963688162fed30abf86ab2e41b
#
_cell.length_a   1.000
_cell.length_b   1.000
_cell.length_c   1.000
_cell.angle_alpha   90.00
_cell.angle_beta   90.00
_cell.angle_gamma   90.00
#
_symmetry.space_group_name_H-M   'P 1'
#
loop_
_entity.id
_entity.type
_entity.pdbx_description
1 polymer ?
#
loop_
_entity_poly.entity_id
_entity_poly.type
_entity_poly.pdbx_seq_one_letter_code
_entity_poly.pdbx_strand_id
1 'polypeptide(L)'
;KDDIEPIGGTPMPLTPMLDVGDLSNRLGDETKDVVDLLLGVTQVINRNLLVQVNYSYSDSSGYLSDPFKILSVVDPITGDTLVRTPTPGVEGPSHQFLFESRPDERAKHSLYTQAKYYMTGKVLDISYRFMTDDWDIDSHTVDAKLKFPIGNSSYIEPHVRYYTQTEANFYRATLSAGEPLPLFASADYRLGNFDAITAGAKYGWKTNSGHDISFRLEYYMQDGEVPSDQLIGNQLQRDMYPGLNAIIFNFSYGFGL
;
A
#
# COMPACT_ATOMS: atom_id res chain seq x y z
N LYS A 1 1.04 6.57 -20.49
CA LYS A 1 1.11 5.17 -20.93
C LYS A 1 2.43 4.60 -20.49
N ASP A 2 2.39 3.51 -19.73
CA ASP A 2 3.56 2.80 -19.25
C ASP A 2 3.61 1.42 -19.91
N ASP A 3 4.75 1.05 -20.46
CA ASP A 3 5.01 -0.31 -20.92
C ASP A 3 5.49 -1.12 -19.70
N ILE A 4 4.89 -2.28 -19.49
CA ILE A 4 5.15 -3.16 -18.34
C ILE A 4 5.76 -4.45 -18.85
N GLU A 5 6.98 -4.73 -18.44
CA GLU A 5 7.73 -5.94 -18.80
C GLU A 5 7.90 -6.83 -17.56
N PRO A 6 6.91 -7.66 -17.19
CA PRO A 6 7.05 -8.56 -16.05
C PRO A 6 8.15 -9.58 -16.30
N ILE A 7 8.96 -9.88 -15.29
CA ILE A 7 10.03 -10.88 -15.39
C ILE A 7 9.43 -12.23 -15.79
N GLY A 8 9.81 -12.71 -16.99
CA GLY A 8 9.31 -13.95 -17.56
C GLY A 8 7.91 -13.85 -18.18
N GLY A 9 7.43 -12.64 -18.48
CA GLY A 9 6.14 -12.36 -19.10
C GLY A 9 4.97 -12.26 -18.13
N THR A 10 3.83 -11.81 -18.64
CA THR A 10 2.58 -11.65 -17.87
C THR A 10 1.93 -13.02 -17.63
N PRO A 11 1.67 -13.41 -16.37
CA PRO A 11 1.01 -14.68 -16.09
C PRO A 11 -0.45 -14.67 -16.55
N MET A 12 -0.92 -15.79 -17.08
CA MET A 12 -2.34 -15.97 -17.41
C MET A 12 -3.16 -16.06 -16.11
N PRO A 13 -4.23 -15.25 -15.97
CA PRO A 13 -5.03 -15.19 -14.76
C PRO A 13 -5.59 -16.56 -14.36
N LEU A 14 -5.57 -16.87 -13.07
CA LEU A 14 -6.12 -18.08 -12.44
C LEU A 14 -5.68 -19.41 -13.08
N THR A 15 -4.51 -19.41 -13.69
CA THR A 15 -3.89 -20.64 -14.20
C THR A 15 -2.86 -21.22 -13.21
N PRO A 16 -2.64 -22.56 -13.22
CA PRO A 16 -1.68 -23.17 -12.32
C PRO A 16 -0.24 -22.70 -12.55
N MET A 17 0.46 -22.41 -11.46
CA MET A 17 1.90 -22.22 -11.46
C MET A 17 2.60 -23.59 -11.50
N LEU A 18 3.00 -24.05 -12.67
CA LEU A 18 3.64 -25.34 -12.86
C LEU A 18 5.13 -25.29 -12.56
N ASP A 19 5.83 -24.29 -13.10
CA ASP A 19 7.25 -24.01 -12.91
C ASP A 19 7.50 -22.50 -12.97
N VAL A 20 8.50 -22.00 -12.25
CA VAL A 20 8.92 -20.59 -12.33
C VAL A 20 9.47 -20.27 -13.73
N GLY A 21 10.08 -21.25 -14.40
CA GLY A 21 10.61 -21.14 -15.76
C GLY A 21 9.61 -21.49 -16.87
N ASP A 22 8.41 -21.98 -16.53
CA ASP A 22 7.40 -22.34 -17.53
C ASP A 22 6.72 -21.09 -18.09
N LEU A 23 7.07 -20.74 -19.31
CA LEU A 23 6.49 -19.63 -20.06
C LEU A 23 5.19 -19.98 -20.79
N SER A 24 4.72 -21.24 -20.74
CA SER A 24 3.51 -21.68 -21.45
C SER A 24 2.24 -20.99 -20.94
N ASN A 25 2.23 -20.57 -19.67
CA ASN A 25 1.14 -19.85 -19.03
C ASN A 25 1.44 -18.34 -18.89
N ARG A 26 2.32 -17.79 -19.71
CA ARG A 26 2.68 -16.37 -19.67
C ARG A 26 2.50 -15.73 -21.04
N LEU A 27 2.02 -14.50 -20.99
CA LEU A 27 1.90 -13.64 -22.16
C LEU A 27 3.16 -12.77 -22.31
N GLY A 28 3.20 -11.94 -23.34
CA GLY A 28 4.27 -10.96 -23.57
C GLY A 28 4.17 -9.74 -22.68
N ASP A 29 4.67 -8.62 -23.18
CA ASP A 29 4.62 -7.33 -22.50
C ASP A 29 3.21 -6.79 -22.50
N GLU A 30 2.89 -6.04 -21.47
CA GLU A 30 1.59 -5.42 -21.25
C GLU A 30 1.70 -3.91 -21.17
N THR A 31 0.59 -3.23 -21.21
CA THR A 31 0.54 -1.77 -21.09
C THR A 31 -0.44 -1.34 -20.01
N LYS A 32 -0.14 -0.19 -19.44
CA LYS A 32 -1.01 0.49 -18.48
C LYS A 32 -1.14 1.95 -18.87
N ASP A 33 -2.34 2.44 -18.89
CA ASP A 33 -2.65 3.85 -19.05
C ASP A 33 -3.17 4.43 -17.72
N VAL A 34 -2.71 5.63 -17.36
CA VAL A 34 -3.14 6.33 -16.15
C VAL A 34 -3.46 7.77 -16.50
N VAL A 35 -4.63 8.23 -16.05
CA VAL A 35 -5.06 9.62 -16.16
C VAL A 35 -5.33 10.16 -14.77
N ASP A 36 -4.60 11.20 -14.37
CA ASP A 36 -4.75 11.84 -13.06
C ASP A 36 -5.27 13.27 -13.22
N LEU A 37 -6.27 13.63 -12.41
CA LEU A 37 -6.77 14.99 -12.25
C LEU A 37 -6.59 15.42 -10.80
N LEU A 38 -5.97 16.57 -10.57
CA LEU A 38 -5.81 17.17 -9.25
C LEU A 38 -6.40 18.59 -9.26
N LEU A 39 -7.33 18.84 -8.35
CA LEU A 39 -7.89 20.17 -8.08
C LEU A 39 -7.58 20.53 -6.62
N GLY A 40 -7.06 21.74 -6.39
CA GLY A 40 -6.68 22.15 -5.04
C GLY A 40 -6.90 23.63 -4.79
N VAL A 41 -7.27 23.95 -3.54
CA VAL A 41 -7.39 25.30 -3.04
C VAL A 41 -6.60 25.42 -1.73
N THR A 42 -5.79 26.47 -1.65
CA THR A 42 -5.09 26.84 -0.41
C THR A 42 -5.51 28.25 -0.01
N GLN A 43 -5.99 28.41 1.21
CA GLN A 43 -6.49 29.67 1.72
C GLN A 43 -5.78 30.04 3.03
N VAL A 44 -5.26 31.26 3.11
CA VAL A 44 -4.84 31.88 4.37
C VAL A 44 -6.08 32.44 5.05
N ILE A 45 -6.51 31.79 6.11
CA ILE A 45 -7.71 32.18 6.88
C ILE A 45 -7.41 33.41 7.75
N ASN A 46 -6.25 33.39 8.39
CA ASN A 46 -5.77 34.53 9.19
C ASN A 46 -4.24 34.42 9.34
N ARG A 47 -3.62 35.31 10.15
CA ARG A 47 -2.16 35.36 10.36
C ARG A 47 -1.55 34.04 10.89
N ASN A 48 -2.37 33.21 11.51
CA ASN A 48 -1.93 32.01 12.21
C ASN A 48 -2.42 30.70 11.55
N LEU A 49 -3.40 30.76 10.63
CA LEU A 49 -4.06 29.59 10.08
C LEU A 49 -4.05 29.61 8.56
N LEU A 50 -3.47 28.55 7.98
CA LEU A 50 -3.55 28.21 6.56
C LEU A 50 -4.31 26.89 6.44
N VAL A 51 -5.24 26.81 5.50
CA VAL A 51 -6.02 25.60 5.20
C VAL A 51 -5.85 25.27 3.72
N GLN A 52 -5.69 24.00 3.41
CA GLN A 52 -5.63 23.45 2.07
C GLN A 52 -6.66 22.33 1.91
N VAL A 53 -7.32 22.28 0.78
CA VAL A 53 -8.21 21.19 0.38
C VAL A 53 -7.85 20.80 -1.05
N ASN A 54 -7.63 19.50 -1.28
CA ASN A 54 -7.35 18.94 -2.59
C ASN A 54 -8.32 17.78 -2.86
N TYR A 55 -8.83 17.74 -4.06
CA TYR A 55 -9.51 16.58 -4.61
C TYR A 55 -8.66 15.99 -5.73
N SER A 56 -8.50 14.67 -5.75
CA SER A 56 -7.85 13.96 -6.84
C SER A 56 -8.74 12.84 -7.37
N TYR A 57 -8.72 12.70 -8.67
CA TYR A 57 -9.29 11.58 -9.41
C TYR A 57 -8.17 10.91 -10.19
N SER A 58 -8.11 9.58 -10.15
CA SER A 58 -7.13 8.77 -10.90
C SER A 58 -7.87 7.63 -11.56
N ASP A 59 -7.75 7.54 -12.88
CA ASP A 59 -8.29 6.47 -13.71
C ASP A 59 -7.13 5.67 -14.31
N SER A 60 -7.13 4.37 -14.08
CA SER A 60 -6.08 3.45 -14.55
C SER A 60 -6.72 2.32 -15.33
N SER A 61 -6.17 2.00 -16.49
CA SER A 61 -6.63 0.88 -17.33
C SER A 61 -5.46 0.08 -17.91
N GLY A 62 -5.71 -1.21 -18.19
CA GLY A 62 -4.73 -2.16 -18.69
C GLY A 62 -4.20 -3.09 -17.62
N TYR A 63 -2.92 -3.48 -17.68
CA TYR A 63 -2.36 -4.45 -16.74
C TYR A 63 -2.10 -3.85 -15.36
N LEU A 64 -2.93 -4.22 -14.37
CA LEU A 64 -2.87 -3.70 -12.99
C LEU A 64 -2.34 -4.73 -11.96
N SER A 65 -1.84 -5.89 -12.42
CA SER A 65 -1.33 -6.99 -11.57
C SER A 65 0.20 -6.98 -11.43
N ASP A 66 0.85 -5.82 -11.50
CA ASP A 66 2.31 -5.71 -11.36
C ASP A 66 2.70 -5.15 -9.97
N PRO A 67 3.60 -5.84 -9.22
CA PRO A 67 4.03 -7.23 -9.40
C PRO A 67 2.90 -8.21 -9.06
N PHE A 68 2.74 -9.24 -9.90
CA PHE A 68 1.72 -10.25 -9.67
C PHE A 68 1.98 -11.09 -8.41
N LYS A 69 0.90 -11.64 -7.84
CA LYS A 69 0.93 -12.54 -6.69
C LYS A 69 0.45 -13.93 -7.08
N ILE A 70 0.72 -14.88 -6.21
CA ILE A 70 0.24 -16.25 -6.33
C ILE A 70 -0.76 -16.56 -5.22
N LEU A 71 -1.78 -17.33 -5.54
CA LEU A 71 -2.82 -17.79 -4.63
C LEU A 71 -2.58 -19.27 -4.30
N SER A 72 -2.60 -19.63 -3.03
CA SER A 72 -2.61 -21.03 -2.60
C SER A 72 -4.01 -21.61 -2.75
N VAL A 73 -4.11 -22.82 -3.28
CA VAL A 73 -5.35 -23.61 -3.25
C VAL A 73 -5.30 -24.53 -2.04
N VAL A 74 -6.33 -24.47 -1.20
CA VAL A 74 -6.38 -25.19 0.08
C VAL A 74 -7.51 -26.24 0.11
N ASP A 75 -7.33 -27.24 0.95
CA ASP A 75 -8.39 -28.22 1.26
C ASP A 75 -9.55 -27.52 1.98
N PRO A 76 -10.81 -27.72 1.54
CA PRO A 76 -11.97 -27.02 2.09
C PRO A 76 -12.34 -27.40 3.52
N ILE A 77 -11.72 -28.43 4.10
CA ILE A 77 -11.98 -28.89 5.47
C ILE A 77 -10.82 -28.52 6.38
N THR A 78 -9.59 -28.86 5.97
CA THR A 78 -8.41 -28.68 6.82
C THR A 78 -7.76 -27.29 6.68
N GLY A 79 -7.96 -26.61 5.55
CA GLY A 79 -7.30 -25.35 5.24
C GLY A 79 -5.81 -25.50 4.90
N ASP A 80 -5.31 -26.74 4.78
CA ASP A 80 -3.93 -26.97 4.37
C ASP A 80 -3.78 -26.84 2.85
N THR A 81 -2.66 -26.31 2.38
CA THR A 81 -2.39 -26.18 0.95
C THR A 81 -2.36 -27.56 0.28
N LEU A 82 -3.11 -27.70 -0.81
CA LEU A 82 -3.16 -28.96 -1.55
C LEU A 82 -1.81 -29.29 -2.17
N VAL A 83 -1.46 -30.57 -2.12
CA VAL A 83 -0.28 -31.11 -2.82
C VAL A 83 -0.61 -31.27 -4.30
N ARG A 84 0.21 -30.70 -5.17
CA ARG A 84 0.11 -30.89 -6.60
C ARG A 84 0.55 -32.30 -6.99
N THR A 85 -0.21 -32.97 -7.85
CA THR A 85 0.22 -34.23 -8.45
C THR A 85 1.47 -33.97 -9.31
N PRO A 86 2.62 -34.64 -9.06
CA PRO A 86 3.83 -34.45 -9.85
C PRO A 86 3.57 -34.82 -11.31
N THR A 87 3.99 -33.95 -12.22
CA THR A 87 4.00 -34.22 -13.65
C THR A 87 5.43 -34.60 -14.03
N PRO A 88 5.68 -35.80 -14.64
CA PRO A 88 7.02 -36.21 -15.02
C PRO A 88 7.70 -35.18 -15.94
N GLY A 89 8.93 -34.77 -15.59
CA GLY A 89 9.71 -33.80 -16.36
C GLY A 89 9.33 -32.32 -16.12
N VAL A 90 8.37 -32.01 -15.23
CA VAL A 90 8.03 -30.65 -14.81
C VAL A 90 8.55 -30.43 -13.41
N GLU A 91 9.51 -29.52 -13.28
CA GLU A 91 9.95 -29.01 -11.99
C GLU A 91 9.02 -27.86 -11.56
N GLY A 92 8.85 -27.64 -10.27
CA GLY A 92 8.02 -26.53 -9.76
C GLY A 92 7.54 -26.77 -8.34
N PRO A 93 6.64 -25.91 -7.83
CA PRO A 93 6.18 -26.02 -6.45
C PRO A 93 5.47 -27.35 -6.22
N SER A 94 5.68 -27.94 -5.04
CA SER A 94 5.02 -29.18 -4.62
C SER A 94 3.55 -28.98 -4.22
N HIS A 95 3.12 -27.72 -4.08
CA HIS A 95 1.75 -27.35 -3.70
C HIS A 95 1.01 -26.73 -4.89
N GLN A 96 -0.30 -26.74 -4.82
CA GLN A 96 -1.14 -26.14 -5.86
C GLN A 96 -1.25 -24.64 -5.66
N PHE A 97 -0.71 -23.90 -6.62
CA PHE A 97 -0.74 -22.45 -6.68
C PHE A 97 -1.32 -21.98 -8.00
N LEU A 98 -2.06 -20.87 -7.96
CA LEU A 98 -2.58 -20.19 -9.13
C LEU A 98 -2.00 -18.77 -9.20
N PHE A 99 -1.86 -18.23 -10.40
CA PHE A 99 -1.61 -16.82 -10.58
C PHE A 99 -2.86 -16.01 -10.25
N GLU A 100 -2.69 -14.80 -9.70
CA GLU A 100 -3.80 -13.91 -9.40
C GLU A 100 -4.51 -13.40 -10.66
N SER A 101 -5.71 -12.86 -10.45
CA SER A 101 -6.47 -12.10 -11.44
C SER A 101 -6.99 -10.83 -10.79
N ARG A 102 -6.73 -9.68 -11.38
CA ARG A 102 -7.29 -8.39 -10.95
C ARG A 102 -8.10 -7.76 -12.08
N PRO A 103 -9.06 -6.88 -11.76
CA PRO A 103 -9.67 -6.04 -12.79
C PRO A 103 -8.62 -5.23 -13.53
N ASP A 104 -8.85 -5.01 -14.81
CA ASP A 104 -8.00 -4.23 -15.71
C ASP A 104 -8.33 -2.73 -15.72
N GLU A 105 -9.29 -2.31 -14.90
CA GLU A 105 -9.65 -0.91 -14.67
C GLU A 105 -9.66 -0.60 -13.16
N ARG A 106 -9.32 0.66 -12.81
CA ARG A 106 -9.41 1.16 -11.45
C ARG A 106 -9.60 2.66 -11.44
N ALA A 107 -10.74 3.12 -10.92
CA ALA A 107 -11.03 4.52 -10.69
C ALA A 107 -10.93 4.86 -9.20
N LYS A 108 -10.11 5.86 -8.85
CA LYS A 108 -9.88 6.30 -7.46
C LYS A 108 -10.26 7.74 -7.27
N HIS A 109 -10.92 8.03 -6.15
CA HIS A 109 -11.24 9.36 -5.69
C HIS A 109 -10.55 9.63 -4.35
N SER A 110 -9.93 10.78 -4.17
CA SER A 110 -9.33 11.14 -2.89
C SER A 110 -9.61 12.58 -2.53
N LEU A 111 -10.00 12.79 -1.28
CA LEU A 111 -10.14 14.12 -0.66
C LEU A 111 -9.07 14.27 0.41
N TYR A 112 -8.23 15.29 0.26
CA TYR A 112 -7.19 15.65 1.22
C TYR A 112 -7.47 17.02 1.80
N THR A 113 -7.36 17.15 3.12
CA THR A 113 -7.45 18.42 3.83
C THR A 113 -6.24 18.58 4.75
N GLN A 114 -5.74 19.81 4.85
CA GLN A 114 -4.62 20.15 5.74
C GLN A 114 -4.87 21.48 6.42
N ALA A 115 -4.52 21.58 7.68
CA ALA A 115 -4.49 22.83 8.45
C ALA A 115 -3.10 23.02 9.07
N LYS A 116 -2.47 24.17 8.78
CA LYS A 116 -1.24 24.60 9.44
C LYS A 116 -1.58 25.77 10.37
N TYR A 117 -1.32 25.55 11.65
CA TYR A 117 -1.62 26.54 12.69
C TYR A 117 -0.36 26.98 13.43
N TYR A 118 -0.08 28.29 13.37
CA TYR A 118 1.02 28.90 14.09
C TYR A 118 0.60 29.30 15.51
N MET A 119 1.32 28.78 16.51
CA MET A 119 1.14 29.05 17.94
C MET A 119 2.45 29.59 18.51
N THR A 120 2.59 30.88 18.72
CA THR A 120 3.74 31.50 19.43
C THR A 120 5.07 30.73 19.28
N GLY A 121 5.63 30.72 18.08
CA GLY A 121 6.89 30.04 17.77
C GLY A 121 6.77 28.54 17.44
N LYS A 122 5.60 27.92 17.57
CA LYS A 122 5.34 26.51 17.21
C LYS A 122 4.45 26.45 15.99
N VAL A 123 4.56 25.38 15.21
CA VAL A 123 3.69 25.13 14.05
C VAL A 123 3.09 23.74 14.20
N LEU A 124 1.77 23.70 14.33
CA LEU A 124 0.97 22.48 14.25
C LEU A 124 0.56 22.30 12.79
N ASP A 125 0.82 21.10 12.24
CA ASP A 125 0.42 20.67 10.90
C ASP A 125 -0.41 19.40 11.06
N ILE A 126 -1.69 19.46 10.75
CA ILE A 126 -2.61 18.32 10.79
C ILE A 126 -3.21 18.14 9.41
N SER A 127 -3.23 16.92 8.93
CA SER A 127 -3.93 16.58 7.69
C SER A 127 -4.77 15.32 7.81
N TYR A 128 -5.79 15.26 6.98
CA TYR A 128 -6.64 14.10 6.82
C TYR A 128 -6.82 13.82 5.34
N ARG A 129 -6.76 12.52 4.97
CA ARG A 129 -7.08 12.05 3.62
C ARG A 129 -8.11 10.94 3.72
N PHE A 130 -9.14 11.03 2.91
CA PHE A 130 -10.05 9.95 2.56
C PHE A 130 -9.80 9.54 1.11
N MET A 131 -9.79 8.25 0.83
CA MET A 131 -9.73 7.71 -0.53
C MET A 131 -10.72 6.56 -0.64
N THR A 132 -11.42 6.50 -1.77
CA THR A 132 -12.31 5.41 -2.17
C THR A 132 -12.06 5.03 -3.62
N ASP A 133 -12.29 3.78 -3.98
CA ASP A 133 -12.16 3.29 -5.35
C ASP A 133 -13.23 2.25 -5.72
N ASP A 134 -13.27 1.88 -7.00
CA ASP A 134 -14.17 0.89 -7.56
C ASP A 134 -13.78 -0.58 -7.27
N TRP A 135 -12.67 -0.79 -6.55
CA TRP A 135 -12.29 -2.07 -5.97
C TRP A 135 -12.85 -2.27 -4.55
N ASP A 136 -13.73 -1.35 -4.09
CA ASP A 136 -14.31 -1.29 -2.74
C ASP A 136 -13.28 -1.01 -1.62
N ILE A 137 -12.12 -0.43 -1.97
CA ILE A 137 -11.16 0.02 -0.96
C ILE A 137 -11.53 1.44 -0.52
N ASP A 138 -11.84 1.57 0.77
CA ASP A 138 -11.94 2.84 1.47
C ASP A 138 -10.73 3.01 2.40
N SER A 139 -10.06 4.15 2.37
CA SER A 139 -8.95 4.39 3.27
C SER A 139 -9.00 5.77 3.93
N HIS A 140 -8.50 5.81 5.17
CA HIS A 140 -8.38 7.01 5.97
C HIS A 140 -6.93 7.20 6.42
N THR A 141 -6.42 8.40 6.28
CA THR A 141 -5.10 8.77 6.80
C THR A 141 -5.24 10.03 7.66
N VAL A 142 -4.73 9.96 8.89
CA VAL A 142 -4.54 11.13 9.75
C VAL A 142 -3.04 11.32 9.96
N ASP A 143 -2.53 12.53 9.77
CA ASP A 143 -1.12 12.88 9.93
C ASP A 143 -1.02 14.13 10.80
N ALA A 144 -0.17 14.11 11.82
CA ALA A 144 0.03 15.24 12.73
C ALA A 144 1.53 15.46 12.99
N LYS A 145 1.98 16.68 12.79
CA LYS A 145 3.33 17.16 13.07
C LYS A 145 3.28 18.41 13.92
N LEU A 146 4.18 18.53 14.88
CA LEU A 146 4.27 19.71 15.72
C LEU A 146 5.72 20.19 15.81
N LYS A 147 6.04 21.26 15.10
CA LYS A 147 7.38 21.85 15.11
C LYS A 147 7.58 22.74 16.32
N PHE A 148 8.58 22.41 17.13
CA PHE A 148 9.01 23.19 18.31
C PHE A 148 10.40 23.80 18.06
N PRO A 149 10.58 25.10 18.23
CA PRO A 149 11.92 25.69 18.25
C PRO A 149 12.67 25.29 19.53
N ILE A 150 13.95 25.02 19.39
CA ILE A 150 14.89 24.74 20.50
C ILE A 150 16.01 25.77 20.40
N GLY A 151 16.04 26.72 21.33
CA GLY A 151 16.93 27.86 21.22
C GLY A 151 16.67 28.70 19.96
N ASN A 152 17.73 29.27 19.38
CA ASN A 152 17.60 30.23 18.27
C ASN A 152 17.79 29.60 16.88
N SER A 153 18.39 28.42 16.81
CA SER A 153 18.79 27.82 15.51
C SER A 153 18.32 26.40 15.29
N SER A 154 17.77 25.74 16.32
CA SER A 154 17.37 24.33 16.23
C SER A 154 15.86 24.15 16.43
N TYR A 155 15.36 23.02 16.00
CA TYR A 155 13.96 22.61 16.23
C TYR A 155 13.83 21.10 16.34
N ILE A 156 12.78 20.64 17.00
CA ILE A 156 12.30 19.27 16.97
C ILE A 156 10.88 19.26 16.42
N GLU A 157 10.56 18.22 15.65
CA GLU A 157 9.23 18.04 15.03
C GLU A 157 8.81 16.57 15.21
N PRO A 158 8.16 16.23 16.35
CA PRO A 158 7.46 14.97 16.47
C PRO A 158 6.41 14.82 15.37
N HIS A 159 6.23 13.57 14.95
CA HIS A 159 5.34 13.16 13.88
C HIS A 159 4.62 11.88 14.26
N VAL A 160 3.31 11.84 14.05
CA VAL A 160 2.49 10.64 14.14
C VAL A 160 1.57 10.60 12.92
N ARG A 161 1.49 9.44 12.29
CA ARG A 161 0.57 9.14 11.19
C ARG A 161 -0.15 7.85 11.49
N TYR A 162 -1.45 7.83 11.29
CA TYR A 162 -2.30 6.65 11.32
C TYR A 162 -2.96 6.49 9.96
N TYR A 163 -2.99 5.25 9.49
CA TYR A 163 -3.61 4.83 8.25
C TYR A 163 -4.47 3.60 8.51
N THR A 164 -5.64 3.53 7.88
CA THR A 164 -6.49 2.34 7.85
C THR A 164 -7.10 2.18 6.47
N GLN A 165 -7.34 0.95 6.05
CA GLN A 165 -8.09 0.66 4.82
C GLN A 165 -8.95 -0.59 4.96
N THR A 166 -10.04 -0.64 4.18
CA THR A 166 -10.81 -1.86 3.92
C THR A 166 -10.13 -2.72 2.86
N GLU A 167 -10.52 -3.97 2.74
CA GLU A 167 -10.04 -4.86 1.68
C GLU A 167 -10.73 -4.62 0.33
N ALA A 168 -10.05 -4.99 -0.75
CA ALA A 168 -10.66 -5.06 -2.07
C ALA A 168 -11.69 -6.20 -2.13
N ASN A 169 -12.77 -6.02 -2.89
CA ASN A 169 -13.85 -7.00 -3.02
C ASN A 169 -13.41 -8.36 -3.57
N PHE A 170 -12.30 -8.40 -4.28
CA PHE A 170 -11.67 -9.62 -4.81
C PHE A 170 -10.44 -10.08 -4.01
N TYR A 171 -10.15 -9.47 -2.86
CA TYR A 171 -9.07 -9.96 -1.99
C TYR A 171 -9.44 -11.35 -1.46
N ARG A 172 -8.51 -12.30 -1.58
CA ARG A 172 -8.63 -13.66 -1.07
C ARG A 172 -7.29 -14.12 -0.54
N ALA A 173 -7.24 -14.50 0.74
CA ALA A 173 -6.01 -15.05 1.32
C ALA A 173 -5.62 -16.38 0.65
N THR A 174 -6.62 -17.21 0.34
CA THR A 174 -6.47 -18.51 -0.32
C THR A 174 -7.71 -18.80 -1.17
N LEU A 175 -7.64 -19.82 -2.03
CA LEU A 175 -8.78 -20.35 -2.77
C LEU A 175 -9.12 -21.77 -2.27
N SER A 176 -10.39 -22.08 -2.12
CA SER A 176 -10.87 -23.38 -1.67
C SER A 176 -10.96 -24.36 -2.84
N ALA A 177 -10.45 -25.58 -2.66
CA ALA A 177 -10.52 -26.60 -3.69
C ALA A 177 -11.95 -27.10 -3.91
N GLY A 178 -12.30 -27.31 -5.17
CA GLY A 178 -13.64 -27.79 -5.57
C GLY A 178 -14.69 -26.68 -5.71
N GLU A 179 -14.38 -25.45 -5.33
CA GLU A 179 -15.24 -24.32 -5.60
C GLU A 179 -14.99 -23.73 -6.99
N PRO A 180 -16.01 -23.13 -7.64
CA PRO A 180 -15.81 -22.42 -8.88
C PRO A 180 -14.80 -21.29 -8.72
N LEU A 181 -13.87 -21.15 -9.67
CA LEU A 181 -12.94 -20.02 -9.65
C LEU A 181 -13.68 -18.70 -9.81
N PRO A 182 -13.39 -17.70 -8.97
CA PRO A 182 -13.94 -16.36 -9.14
C PRO A 182 -13.41 -15.70 -10.42
N LEU A 183 -14.02 -14.62 -10.88
CA LEU A 183 -13.51 -13.84 -12.01
C LEU A 183 -12.21 -13.16 -11.67
N PHE A 184 -12.14 -12.59 -10.46
CA PHE A 184 -10.96 -11.91 -9.91
C PHE A 184 -10.64 -12.47 -8.53
N ALA A 185 -9.36 -12.64 -8.24
CA ALA A 185 -8.84 -13.00 -6.93
C ALA A 185 -7.36 -12.59 -6.80
N SER A 186 -6.99 -12.04 -5.67
CA SER A 186 -5.63 -11.66 -5.36
C SER A 186 -5.31 -11.91 -3.88
N ALA A 187 -4.16 -12.52 -3.61
CA ALA A 187 -3.62 -12.66 -2.26
C ALA A 187 -2.61 -11.53 -1.91
N ASP A 188 -2.63 -10.42 -2.63
CA ASP A 188 -1.79 -9.28 -2.32
C ASP A 188 -2.28 -8.62 -1.02
N TYR A 189 -1.52 -8.77 0.06
CA TYR A 189 -1.86 -8.20 1.36
C TYR A 189 -2.05 -6.67 1.34
N ARG A 190 -1.50 -5.97 0.33
CA ARG A 190 -1.72 -4.52 0.12
C ARG A 190 -3.15 -4.19 -0.28
N LEU A 191 -3.91 -5.19 -0.74
CA LEU A 191 -5.33 -5.09 -1.07
C LEU A 191 -6.23 -5.59 0.07
N GLY A 192 -5.64 -6.10 1.14
CA GLY A 192 -6.36 -6.56 2.33
C GLY A 192 -6.73 -5.42 3.28
N ASN A 193 -7.48 -5.76 4.31
CA ASN A 193 -7.80 -4.89 5.42
C ASN A 193 -6.57 -4.76 6.34
N PHE A 194 -6.10 -3.55 6.59
CA PHE A 194 -5.00 -3.30 7.52
C PHE A 194 -4.96 -1.89 8.08
N ASP A 195 -4.30 -1.78 9.22
CA ASP A 195 -3.93 -0.53 9.87
C ASP A 195 -2.42 -0.31 9.79
N ALA A 196 -1.99 0.94 9.75
CA ALA A 196 -0.57 1.27 9.87
C ALA A 196 -0.37 2.51 10.72
N ILE A 197 0.67 2.48 11.57
CA ILE A 197 1.08 3.62 12.38
C ILE A 197 2.53 3.97 12.07
N THR A 198 2.80 5.27 11.94
CA THR A 198 4.15 5.82 11.89
C THR A 198 4.32 6.78 13.05
N ALA A 199 5.37 6.62 13.84
CA ALA A 199 5.69 7.55 14.91
C ALA A 199 7.19 7.83 14.93
N GLY A 200 7.55 9.10 15.13
CA GLY A 200 8.95 9.50 15.18
C GLY A 200 9.14 10.99 15.35
N ALA A 201 10.35 11.45 15.07
CA ALA A 201 10.68 12.87 15.17
C ALA A 201 11.76 13.29 14.17
N LYS A 202 11.70 14.53 13.76
CA LYS A 202 12.74 15.24 13.01
C LYS A 202 13.45 16.22 13.93
N TYR A 203 14.76 16.19 13.95
CA TYR A 203 15.60 17.22 14.57
C TYR A 203 16.34 17.99 13.47
N GLY A 204 16.26 19.31 13.51
CA GLY A 204 16.91 20.16 12.53
C GLY A 204 17.57 21.38 13.18
N TRP A 205 18.59 21.89 12.51
CA TRP A 205 19.24 23.13 12.91
C TRP A 205 19.77 23.91 11.70
N LYS A 206 19.87 25.22 11.88
CA LYS A 206 20.52 26.13 10.94
C LYS A 206 21.94 26.40 11.40
N THR A 207 22.89 26.27 10.48
CA THR A 207 24.29 26.66 10.73
C THR A 207 24.44 28.17 10.65
N ASN A 208 25.56 28.69 11.16
CA ASN A 208 25.89 30.11 11.07
C ASN A 208 26.09 30.59 9.61
N SER A 209 26.42 29.68 8.69
CA SER A 209 26.52 29.93 7.25
C SER A 209 25.18 29.85 6.51
N GLY A 210 24.05 29.69 7.22
CA GLY A 210 22.71 29.68 6.62
C GLY A 210 22.24 28.32 6.09
N HIS A 211 23.05 27.26 6.22
CA HIS A 211 22.64 25.90 5.81
C HIS A 211 21.63 25.30 6.80
N ASP A 212 20.67 24.56 6.29
CA ASP A 212 19.68 23.80 7.08
C ASP A 212 20.06 22.31 7.05
N ILE A 213 20.26 21.72 8.21
CA ILE A 213 20.58 20.30 8.36
C ILE A 213 19.49 19.66 9.21
N SER A 214 19.01 18.49 8.80
CA SER A 214 18.04 17.76 9.61
C SER A 214 18.13 16.25 9.47
N PHE A 215 17.78 15.58 10.55
CA PHE A 215 17.64 14.13 10.66
C PHE A 215 16.22 13.80 11.10
N ARG A 216 15.62 12.79 10.47
CA ARG A 216 14.32 12.23 10.85
C ARG A 216 14.51 10.75 11.13
N LEU A 217 13.98 10.29 12.24
CA LEU A 217 13.91 8.87 12.61
C LEU A 217 12.48 8.54 12.93
N GLU A 218 11.93 7.53 12.24
CA GLU A 218 10.55 7.09 12.40
C GLU A 218 10.48 5.57 12.45
N TYR A 219 9.56 5.07 13.26
CA TYR A 219 9.17 3.67 13.30
C TYR A 219 7.83 3.52 12.61
N TYR A 220 7.76 2.61 11.66
CA TYR A 220 6.56 2.21 10.94
C TYR A 220 6.15 0.81 11.37
N MET A 221 4.87 0.62 11.65
CA MET A 221 4.26 -0.66 11.94
C MET A 221 2.97 -0.77 11.12
N GLN A 222 2.82 -1.90 10.44
CA GLN A 222 1.62 -2.27 9.69
C GLN A 222 1.16 -3.63 10.18
N ASP A 223 -0.13 -3.74 10.45
CA ASP A 223 -0.79 -4.97 10.85
C ASP A 223 -2.19 -5.04 10.24
N GLY A 224 -2.72 -6.24 10.05
CA GLY A 224 -4.02 -6.43 9.44
C GLY A 224 -4.60 -7.79 9.79
N GLU A 225 -5.81 -8.02 9.35
CA GLU A 225 -6.51 -9.27 9.58
C GLU A 225 -7.11 -9.79 8.27
N VAL A 226 -7.00 -11.09 8.07
CA VAL A 226 -7.81 -11.77 7.05
C VAL A 226 -9.18 -12.05 7.67
N PRO A 227 -10.29 -11.67 7.00
CA PRO A 227 -11.64 -11.94 7.51
C PRO A 227 -11.84 -13.41 7.83
N SER A 228 -12.44 -13.68 8.98
CA SER A 228 -12.61 -15.06 9.50
C SER A 228 -13.48 -15.95 8.60
N ASP A 229 -14.35 -15.37 7.79
CA ASP A 229 -15.16 -16.04 6.78
C ASP A 229 -14.36 -16.51 5.56
N GLN A 230 -13.15 -15.97 5.36
CA GLN A 230 -12.21 -16.43 4.34
C GLN A 230 -11.25 -17.51 4.86
N LEU A 231 -11.24 -17.80 6.18
CA LEU A 231 -10.32 -18.75 6.81
C LEU A 231 -10.98 -20.11 7.02
N ILE A 232 -10.25 -21.18 6.70
CA ILE A 232 -10.74 -22.56 6.75
C ILE A 232 -9.83 -23.40 7.68
N GLY A 233 -10.44 -24.20 8.55
CA GLY A 233 -9.75 -25.23 9.34
C GLY A 233 -8.56 -24.68 10.14
N ASN A 234 -7.36 -25.16 9.85
CA ASN A 234 -6.13 -24.79 10.55
C ASN A 234 -5.70 -23.33 10.36
N GLN A 235 -6.23 -22.66 9.32
CA GLN A 235 -5.94 -21.24 9.07
C GLN A 235 -6.51 -20.34 10.18
N LEU A 236 -7.63 -20.71 10.79
CA LEU A 236 -8.23 -19.99 11.92
C LEU A 236 -7.32 -19.90 13.17
N GLN A 237 -6.28 -20.71 13.23
CA GLN A 237 -5.31 -20.74 14.35
C GLN A 237 -3.97 -20.05 13.99
N ARG A 238 -3.87 -19.46 12.80
CA ARG A 238 -2.65 -18.84 12.30
C ARG A 238 -2.90 -17.38 11.98
N ASP A 239 -1.86 -16.59 12.22
CA ASP A 239 -1.83 -15.25 11.63
C ASP A 239 -1.55 -15.38 10.13
N MET A 240 -2.54 -15.05 9.31
CA MET A 240 -2.47 -15.14 7.86
C MET A 240 -2.12 -13.80 7.20
N TYR A 241 -2.01 -12.72 7.99
CA TYR A 241 -1.61 -11.42 7.49
C TYR A 241 -0.11 -11.18 7.75
N PRO A 242 0.71 -10.88 6.73
CA PRO A 242 2.13 -10.59 6.92
C PRO A 242 2.32 -9.18 7.45
N GLY A 243 2.40 -9.01 8.76
CA GLY A 243 2.73 -7.72 9.39
C GLY A 243 4.09 -7.17 8.90
N LEU A 244 4.25 -5.85 8.90
CA LEU A 244 5.47 -5.17 8.50
C LEU A 244 5.91 -4.16 9.56
N ASN A 245 7.17 -4.26 9.98
CA ASN A 245 7.82 -3.28 10.83
C ASN A 245 9.04 -2.71 10.13
N ALA A 246 9.22 -1.39 10.17
CA ALA A 246 10.36 -0.74 9.56
C ALA A 246 10.87 0.45 10.40
N ILE A 247 12.17 0.69 10.35
CA ILE A 247 12.80 1.92 10.83
C ILE A 247 13.15 2.76 9.61
N ILE A 248 12.69 4.00 9.60
CA ILE A 248 12.90 4.95 8.51
C ILE A 248 13.84 6.03 9.01
N PHE A 249 14.99 6.15 8.34
CA PHE A 249 15.94 7.21 8.57
C PHE A 249 16.02 8.13 7.35
N ASN A 250 15.91 9.44 7.57
CA ASN A 250 16.02 10.44 6.52
C ASN A 250 17.00 11.55 6.94
N PHE A 251 17.95 11.87 6.06
CA PHE A 251 18.87 12.98 6.20
C PHE A 251 18.57 14.05 5.14
N SER A 252 18.52 15.31 5.55
CA SER A 252 18.33 16.43 4.64
C SER A 252 19.39 17.50 4.90
N TYR A 253 19.97 18.00 3.82
CA TYR A 253 20.88 19.14 3.83
C TYR A 253 20.38 20.17 2.82
N GLY A 254 20.08 21.38 3.30
CA GLY A 254 19.67 22.51 2.49
C GLY A 254 20.71 23.62 2.54
N PHE A 255 21.05 24.17 1.39
CA PHE A 255 21.91 25.33 1.28
C PHE A 255 21.16 26.47 0.57
N GLY A 256 21.24 27.67 1.16
CA GLY A 256 20.78 28.88 0.48
C GLY A 256 21.91 29.42 -0.44
N LEU A 257 21.53 29.79 -1.65
CA LEU A 257 22.38 30.58 -2.55
C LEU A 257 22.27 32.04 -2.21
#